data_1468792e98739df65d29ce339f7c3049
#
_entry.id   1468792e98739df65d29ce339f7c3049
#
_cell.length_a   1.000
_cell.length_b   1.000
_cell.length_c   1.000
_cell.angle_alpha   90.00
_cell.angle_beta   90.00
_cell.angle_gamma   90.00
#
_symmetry.space_group_name_H-M   'P 1'
#
loop_
_entity.id
_entity.type
_entity.pdbx_description
1 polymer ?
#
loop_
_entity_poly.entity_id
_entity_poly.type
_entity_poly.pdbx_seq_one_letter_code
_entity_poly.pdbx_strand_id
1 'polypeptide(L)'
;MEMQMEYIRKLPEPQELMEQFPIDDKVKAIKAKRDEEIKNILTGQDDRFLLIIGPCSADNEPAVLDYIHRLVKVQEQVKDKIFIIPRVYTSKPRTIGVGYKGMLHQPDPEGKEDMLGGIIAIREMNARVVRETGFTCAEEVLYPEIFRYLSDLLSYAAVGARSVEDQFHRMIASGVGIPVGMKNPTSGDISVMLNSIEAAQHTQDFLFRGWEVRTKGNPLAHAILRGYVDSFGNSMPNYHYENLQRLYEAYGKRELSYPAVIVDANHANSGKKYLEQIRIAKDVIHSRKHSADIKQLVKGLMIESYIEDGNQKISEGTYGKSITDPCLGWEKSERLIYDMAELL
;
A
#
# COMPACT_ATOMS: atom_id res chain seq x y z
N MET A 1 -12.37 -3.13 37.20
CA MET A 1 -11.73 -1.86 36.76
C MET A 1 -12.39 -1.49 35.46
N GLU A 2 -13.17 -0.41 35.43
CA GLU A 2 -13.79 0.07 34.18
C GLU A 2 -12.73 0.66 33.25
N MET A 3 -12.84 0.33 31.95
CA MET A 3 -12.02 1.00 30.94
C MET A 3 -12.44 2.47 30.84
N GLN A 4 -11.47 3.38 30.81
CA GLN A 4 -11.74 4.81 30.65
C GLN A 4 -11.94 5.14 29.16
N MET A 5 -13.02 4.61 28.56
CA MET A 5 -13.42 4.85 27.18
C MET A 5 -14.89 5.24 27.15
N GLU A 6 -15.21 6.26 26.36
CA GLU A 6 -16.57 6.64 26.03
C GLU A 6 -17.01 5.97 24.74
N TYR A 7 -18.10 5.24 24.77
CA TYR A 7 -18.71 4.65 23.59
C TYR A 7 -19.62 5.67 22.89
N ILE A 8 -19.08 6.35 21.87
CA ILE A 8 -19.78 7.43 21.16
C ILE A 8 -20.96 6.88 20.36
N ARG A 9 -20.73 5.84 19.53
CA ARG A 9 -21.77 5.15 18.75
C ARG A 9 -21.29 3.78 18.30
N LYS A 10 -22.22 2.88 18.04
CA LYS A 10 -21.93 1.61 17.36
C LYS A 10 -21.81 1.89 15.84
N LEU A 11 -20.72 1.45 15.23
CA LEU A 11 -20.56 1.46 13.78
C LEU A 11 -21.29 0.26 13.16
N PRO A 12 -21.78 0.35 11.90
CA PRO A 12 -22.38 -0.78 11.22
C PRO A 12 -21.37 -1.93 11.07
N GLU A 13 -21.86 -3.16 11.06
CA GLU A 13 -21.01 -4.28 10.70
C GLU A 13 -20.60 -4.17 9.21
N PRO A 14 -19.41 -4.66 8.83
CA PRO A 14 -18.97 -4.61 7.43
C PRO A 14 -19.98 -5.18 6.44
N GLN A 15 -20.66 -6.28 6.82
CA GLN A 15 -21.69 -6.91 5.98
C GLN A 15 -22.89 -5.98 5.74
N GLU A 16 -23.36 -5.29 6.78
CA GLU A 16 -24.47 -4.32 6.67
C GLU A 16 -24.12 -3.19 5.71
N LEU A 17 -22.86 -2.71 5.76
CA LEU A 17 -22.40 -1.65 4.87
C LEU A 17 -22.22 -2.15 3.42
N MET A 18 -21.73 -3.39 3.22
CA MET A 18 -21.64 -4.01 1.91
C MET A 18 -23.02 -4.22 1.27
N GLU A 19 -24.04 -4.55 2.06
CA GLU A 19 -25.43 -4.66 1.60
C GLU A 19 -26.05 -3.30 1.26
N GLN A 20 -25.70 -2.26 2.03
CA GLN A 20 -26.16 -0.90 1.78
C GLN A 20 -25.48 -0.26 0.55
N PHE A 21 -24.19 -0.55 0.32
CA PHE A 21 -23.38 -0.08 -0.80
C PHE A 21 -22.85 -1.28 -1.60
N PRO A 22 -23.71 -2.00 -2.33
CA PRO A 22 -23.32 -3.23 -3.02
C PRO A 22 -22.46 -2.94 -4.25
N ILE A 23 -21.60 -3.89 -4.58
CA ILE A 23 -20.87 -3.91 -5.85
C ILE A 23 -21.60 -4.84 -6.84
N ASP A 24 -21.61 -4.44 -8.10
CA ASP A 24 -22.19 -5.24 -9.17
C ASP A 24 -21.25 -6.37 -9.63
N ASP A 25 -21.77 -7.28 -10.44
CA ASP A 25 -21.01 -8.44 -10.91
C ASP A 25 -19.83 -8.04 -11.85
N LYS A 26 -19.93 -6.89 -12.52
CA LYS A 26 -18.83 -6.35 -13.30
C LYS A 26 -17.64 -5.97 -12.42
N VAL A 27 -17.90 -5.26 -11.32
CA VAL A 27 -16.86 -4.89 -10.32
C VAL A 27 -16.23 -6.13 -9.71
N LYS A 28 -17.04 -7.13 -9.33
CA LYS A 28 -16.54 -8.42 -8.82
C LYS A 28 -15.61 -9.14 -9.83
N ALA A 29 -16.01 -9.17 -11.09
CA ALA A 29 -15.23 -9.81 -12.15
C ALA A 29 -13.91 -9.07 -12.41
N ILE A 30 -13.91 -7.73 -12.41
CA ILE A 30 -12.71 -6.91 -12.52
C ILE A 30 -11.75 -7.23 -11.37
N LYS A 31 -12.26 -7.21 -10.13
CA LYS A 31 -11.45 -7.51 -8.95
C LYS A 31 -10.84 -8.91 -9.02
N ALA A 32 -11.63 -9.92 -9.28
CA ALA A 32 -11.16 -11.30 -9.36
C ALA A 32 -10.05 -11.47 -10.41
N LYS A 33 -10.21 -10.85 -11.59
CA LYS A 33 -9.17 -10.85 -12.63
C LYS A 33 -7.89 -10.18 -12.15
N ARG A 34 -8.00 -8.99 -11.56
CA ARG A 34 -6.82 -8.24 -11.10
C ARG A 34 -6.11 -8.94 -9.94
N ASP A 35 -6.84 -9.55 -9.02
CA ASP A 35 -6.27 -10.34 -7.91
C ASP A 35 -5.42 -11.50 -8.47
N GLU A 36 -5.91 -12.21 -9.50
CA GLU A 36 -5.15 -13.30 -10.12
C GLU A 36 -3.91 -12.79 -10.89
N GLU A 37 -4.01 -11.66 -11.60
CA GLU A 37 -2.87 -11.06 -12.28
C GLU A 37 -1.78 -10.63 -11.29
N ILE A 38 -2.15 -9.97 -10.17
CA ILE A 38 -1.19 -9.57 -9.12
C ILE A 38 -0.54 -10.80 -8.48
N LYS A 39 -1.32 -11.84 -8.19
CA LYS A 39 -0.81 -13.11 -7.68
C LYS A 39 0.19 -13.73 -8.65
N ASN A 40 -0.12 -13.78 -9.94
CA ASN A 40 0.78 -14.34 -10.96
C ASN A 40 2.12 -13.61 -11.04
N ILE A 41 2.10 -12.27 -10.92
CA ILE A 41 3.34 -11.47 -10.87
C ILE A 41 4.15 -11.79 -9.60
N LEU A 42 3.52 -11.82 -8.44
CA LEU A 42 4.21 -12.10 -7.17
C LEU A 42 4.77 -13.53 -7.11
N THR A 43 4.07 -14.50 -7.69
CA THR A 43 4.51 -15.90 -7.75
C THR A 43 5.49 -16.19 -8.90
N GLY A 44 5.75 -15.22 -9.78
CA GLY A 44 6.69 -15.35 -10.90
C GLY A 44 6.12 -16.09 -12.11
N GLN A 45 4.78 -16.22 -12.22
CA GLN A 45 4.10 -16.75 -13.40
C GLN A 45 3.85 -15.66 -14.47
N ASP A 46 4.02 -14.42 -14.11
CA ASP A 46 3.90 -13.24 -14.98
C ASP A 46 5.13 -12.34 -14.73
N ASP A 47 5.83 -11.97 -15.78
CA ASP A 47 7.09 -11.20 -15.70
C ASP A 47 6.87 -9.68 -15.62
N ARG A 48 5.61 -9.20 -15.69
CA ARG A 48 5.30 -7.78 -15.53
C ARG A 48 5.76 -7.26 -14.18
N PHE A 49 6.05 -5.98 -14.15
CA PHE A 49 6.52 -5.27 -12.97
C PHE A 49 5.38 -4.54 -12.29
N LEU A 50 5.18 -4.74 -10.99
CA LEU A 50 4.16 -4.04 -10.22
C LEU A 50 4.57 -2.59 -9.97
N LEU A 51 3.67 -1.67 -10.23
CA LEU A 51 3.82 -0.27 -9.86
C LEU A 51 2.65 0.18 -8.99
N ILE A 52 2.91 0.32 -7.68
CA ILE A 52 1.94 0.86 -6.72
C ILE A 52 2.17 2.36 -6.66
N ILE A 53 1.26 3.16 -7.22
CA ILE A 53 1.47 4.60 -7.39
C ILE A 53 0.22 5.40 -7.06
N GLY A 54 0.38 6.49 -6.30
CA GLY A 54 -0.71 7.38 -5.93
C GLY A 54 -0.35 8.31 -4.76
N PRO A 55 -1.29 9.14 -4.29
CA PRO A 55 -1.03 10.14 -3.27
C PRO A 55 -0.54 9.55 -1.95
N CYS A 56 0.19 10.35 -1.18
CA CYS A 56 0.63 9.98 0.17
C CYS A 56 -0.56 9.64 1.08
N SER A 57 -1.64 10.42 0.96
CA SER A 57 -2.95 10.13 1.54
C SER A 57 -4.04 10.55 0.57
N ALA A 58 -5.09 9.73 0.45
CA ALA A 58 -6.32 10.12 -0.23
C ALA A 58 -7.07 11.11 0.68
N ASP A 59 -7.22 12.34 0.21
CA ASP A 59 -7.81 13.44 0.98
C ASP A 59 -9.00 14.07 0.27
N ASN A 60 -9.07 13.92 -1.05
CA ASN A 60 -10.09 14.52 -1.91
C ASN A 60 -10.51 13.53 -3.00
N GLU A 61 -11.71 12.97 -2.89
CA GLU A 61 -12.20 11.95 -3.82
C GLU A 61 -12.16 12.39 -5.29
N PRO A 62 -12.65 13.59 -5.69
CA PRO A 62 -12.54 14.04 -7.07
C PRO A 62 -11.12 14.07 -7.61
N ALA A 63 -10.16 14.55 -6.83
CA ALA A 63 -8.76 14.62 -7.25
C ALA A 63 -8.11 13.22 -7.34
N VAL A 64 -8.46 12.31 -6.41
CA VAL A 64 -8.01 10.91 -6.46
C VAL A 64 -8.53 10.22 -7.73
N LEU A 65 -9.81 10.38 -8.04
CA LEU A 65 -10.42 9.82 -9.25
C LEU A 65 -9.82 10.41 -10.53
N ASP A 66 -9.62 11.73 -10.61
CA ASP A 66 -8.94 12.39 -11.75
C ASP A 66 -7.54 11.81 -11.95
N TYR A 67 -6.76 11.68 -10.87
CA TYR A 67 -5.43 11.07 -10.92
C TYR A 67 -5.47 9.64 -11.47
N ILE A 68 -6.41 8.81 -10.99
CA ILE A 68 -6.53 7.42 -11.43
C ILE A 68 -7.03 7.32 -12.89
N HIS A 69 -7.93 8.19 -13.32
CA HIS A 69 -8.35 8.25 -14.74
C HIS A 69 -7.17 8.56 -15.68
N ARG A 70 -6.22 9.40 -15.25
CA ARG A 70 -4.99 9.63 -16.02
C ARG A 70 -4.14 8.37 -16.11
N LEU A 71 -4.04 7.60 -15.02
CA LEU A 71 -3.32 6.32 -15.01
C LEU A 71 -3.90 5.28 -15.97
N VAL A 72 -5.21 5.31 -16.27
CA VAL A 72 -5.84 4.39 -17.24
C VAL A 72 -5.17 4.48 -18.61
N LYS A 73 -4.95 5.71 -19.09
CA LYS A 73 -4.33 5.95 -20.40
C LYS A 73 -2.89 5.46 -20.46
N VAL A 74 -2.16 5.67 -19.37
CA VAL A 74 -0.77 5.22 -19.25
C VAL A 74 -0.70 3.70 -19.17
N GLN A 75 -1.58 3.06 -18.38
CA GLN A 75 -1.63 1.60 -18.25
C GLN A 75 -1.82 0.91 -19.60
N GLU A 76 -2.70 1.41 -20.47
CA GLU A 76 -2.90 0.82 -21.80
C GLU A 76 -1.63 0.80 -22.65
N GLN A 77 -0.75 1.78 -22.47
CA GLN A 77 0.49 1.88 -23.25
C GLN A 77 1.64 1.03 -22.66
N VAL A 78 1.60 0.73 -21.37
CA VAL A 78 2.68 -0.01 -20.68
C VAL A 78 2.25 -1.38 -20.17
N LYS A 79 1.04 -1.83 -20.47
CA LYS A 79 0.40 -3.02 -19.90
C LYS A 79 1.17 -4.33 -20.09
N ASP A 80 1.99 -4.40 -21.14
CA ASP A 80 2.80 -5.60 -21.42
C ASP A 80 4.03 -5.71 -20.50
N LYS A 81 4.41 -4.62 -19.83
CA LYS A 81 5.60 -4.55 -18.99
C LYS A 81 5.31 -4.15 -17.55
N ILE A 82 4.33 -3.27 -17.34
CA ILE A 82 4.00 -2.71 -16.03
C ILE A 82 2.53 -2.96 -15.71
N PHE A 83 2.27 -3.45 -14.49
CA PHE A 83 0.95 -3.59 -13.92
C PHE A 83 0.76 -2.53 -12.82
N ILE A 84 -0.10 -1.54 -13.07
CA ILE A 84 -0.34 -0.42 -12.16
C ILE A 84 -1.41 -0.79 -11.13
N ILE A 85 -1.12 -0.49 -9.86
CA ILE A 85 -2.06 -0.56 -8.74
C ILE A 85 -2.15 0.85 -8.14
N PRO A 86 -3.29 1.56 -8.25
CA PRO A 86 -3.46 2.85 -7.61
C PRO A 86 -3.29 2.74 -6.09
N ARG A 87 -2.43 3.58 -5.54
CA ARG A 87 -2.21 3.72 -4.11
C ARG A 87 -3.22 4.72 -3.56
N VAL A 88 -4.18 4.22 -2.78
CA VAL A 88 -5.28 5.01 -2.21
C VAL A 88 -5.28 4.78 -0.70
N TYR A 89 -4.34 5.43 -0.01
CA TYR A 89 -4.20 5.30 1.44
C TYR A 89 -5.16 6.26 2.13
N THR A 90 -6.15 5.72 2.81
CA THR A 90 -7.24 6.47 3.45
C THR A 90 -7.03 6.68 4.94
N SER A 91 -6.01 6.06 5.50
CA SER A 91 -5.60 6.22 6.90
C SER A 91 -4.18 6.76 6.98
N LYS A 92 -3.92 7.68 7.90
CA LYS A 92 -2.58 8.26 8.10
C LYS A 92 -2.14 8.10 9.56
N PRO A 93 -1.08 7.31 9.83
CA PRO A 93 -0.56 7.18 11.18
C PRO A 93 0.05 8.50 11.65
N ARG A 94 -0.31 8.93 12.87
CA ARG A 94 0.22 10.13 13.52
C ARG A 94 0.88 9.76 14.84
N THR A 95 2.20 9.88 14.89
CA THR A 95 3.00 9.47 16.06
C THR A 95 2.58 10.16 17.34
N ILE A 96 2.18 11.44 17.25
CA ILE A 96 1.73 12.25 18.40
C ILE A 96 0.21 12.52 18.39
N GLY A 97 -0.55 11.85 17.51
CA GLY A 97 -2.00 11.97 17.45
C GLY A 97 -2.53 13.28 16.84
N VAL A 98 -1.65 14.19 16.38
CA VAL A 98 -2.04 15.51 15.83
C VAL A 98 -1.90 15.55 14.32
N GLY A 99 -2.79 16.27 13.64
CA GLY A 99 -2.83 16.48 12.18
C GLY A 99 -3.83 15.58 11.49
N TYR A 100 -3.97 15.74 10.18
CA TYR A 100 -4.90 14.98 9.35
C TYR A 100 -4.67 13.48 9.46
N LYS A 101 -5.68 12.74 9.91
CA LYS A 101 -5.61 11.29 10.18
C LYS A 101 -6.04 10.41 9.01
N GLY A 102 -6.36 11.01 7.86
CA GLY A 102 -6.86 10.34 6.67
C GLY A 102 -8.38 10.42 6.52
N MET A 103 -8.88 10.13 5.31
CA MET A 103 -10.29 10.17 4.95
C MET A 103 -11.18 9.31 5.87
N LEU A 104 -10.64 8.19 6.38
CA LEU A 104 -11.34 7.34 7.34
C LEU A 104 -11.80 8.10 8.59
N HIS A 105 -11.00 9.01 9.11
CA HIS A 105 -11.34 9.81 10.30
C HIS A 105 -11.98 11.14 9.93
N GLN A 106 -11.55 11.73 8.83
CA GLN A 106 -11.91 13.08 8.39
C GLN A 106 -12.18 13.05 6.88
N PRO A 107 -13.39 12.62 6.44
CA PRO A 107 -13.77 12.63 5.03
C PRO A 107 -13.69 14.05 4.42
N ASP A 108 -13.93 15.09 5.24
CA ASP A 108 -13.60 16.47 4.95
C ASP A 108 -12.37 16.87 5.78
N PRO A 109 -11.21 17.15 5.15
CA PRO A 109 -9.99 17.51 5.88
C PRO A 109 -10.10 18.75 6.77
N GLU A 110 -11.02 19.68 6.46
CA GLU A 110 -11.31 20.86 7.27
C GLU A 110 -12.42 20.63 8.30
N GLY A 111 -13.12 19.49 8.19
CA GLY A 111 -14.23 19.11 9.04
C GLY A 111 -13.80 18.48 10.36
N LYS A 112 -14.80 18.17 11.18
CA LYS A 112 -14.62 17.38 12.40
C LYS A 112 -14.43 15.89 12.06
N GLU A 113 -13.86 15.15 12.99
CA GLU A 113 -13.77 13.69 12.86
C GLU A 113 -15.17 13.07 12.74
N ASP A 114 -15.39 12.25 11.71
CA ASP A 114 -16.59 11.47 11.46
C ASP A 114 -16.23 10.09 10.91
N MET A 115 -16.02 9.14 11.82
CA MET A 115 -15.62 7.78 11.49
C MET A 115 -16.65 7.05 10.60
N LEU A 116 -17.95 7.26 10.83
CA LEU A 116 -18.99 6.62 10.01
C LEU A 116 -19.01 7.19 8.60
N GLY A 117 -19.02 8.52 8.49
CA GLY A 117 -18.92 9.18 7.19
C GLY A 117 -17.64 8.80 6.46
N GLY A 118 -16.51 8.65 7.19
CA GLY A 118 -15.25 8.20 6.63
C GLY A 118 -15.31 6.78 6.07
N ILE A 119 -15.88 5.82 6.80
CA ILE A 119 -16.03 4.43 6.31
C ILE A 119 -16.88 4.39 5.04
N ILE A 120 -17.97 5.14 5.00
CA ILE A 120 -18.84 5.24 3.81
C ILE A 120 -18.05 5.85 2.64
N ALA A 121 -17.40 7.00 2.85
CA ALA A 121 -16.67 7.71 1.81
C ALA A 121 -15.56 6.84 1.18
N ILE A 122 -14.76 6.12 2.00
CA ILE A 122 -13.70 5.27 1.46
C ILE A 122 -14.24 4.08 0.68
N ARG A 123 -15.38 3.50 1.09
CA ARG A 123 -16.03 2.41 0.37
C ARG A 123 -16.58 2.88 -0.97
N GLU A 124 -17.33 4.00 -0.99
CA GLU A 124 -17.89 4.58 -2.22
C GLU A 124 -16.79 4.98 -3.20
N MET A 125 -15.75 5.64 -2.72
CA MET A 125 -14.59 6.01 -3.56
C MET A 125 -13.92 4.80 -4.19
N ASN A 126 -13.62 3.74 -3.42
CA ASN A 126 -13.01 2.54 -3.98
C ASN A 126 -13.93 1.83 -4.97
N ALA A 127 -15.24 1.74 -4.70
CA ALA A 127 -16.22 1.15 -5.62
C ALA A 127 -16.30 1.95 -6.94
N ARG A 128 -16.26 3.28 -6.87
CA ARG A 128 -16.20 4.16 -8.05
C ARG A 128 -14.91 3.95 -8.84
N VAL A 129 -13.75 3.88 -8.17
CA VAL A 129 -12.48 3.60 -8.85
C VAL A 129 -12.60 2.33 -9.69
N VAL A 130 -13.06 1.22 -9.10
CA VAL A 130 -13.16 -0.05 -9.87
C VAL A 130 -14.16 0.07 -11.02
N ARG A 131 -15.32 0.65 -10.78
CA ARG A 131 -16.39 0.77 -11.78
C ARG A 131 -16.03 1.67 -12.95
N GLU A 132 -15.41 2.81 -12.66
CA GLU A 132 -15.12 3.86 -13.64
C GLU A 132 -13.82 3.60 -14.41
N THR A 133 -12.83 2.98 -13.76
CA THR A 133 -11.46 2.88 -14.32
C THR A 133 -11.00 1.45 -14.57
N GLY A 134 -11.63 0.46 -13.97
CA GLY A 134 -11.17 -0.93 -14.02
C GLY A 134 -9.96 -1.23 -13.13
N PHE A 135 -9.47 -0.26 -12.36
CA PHE A 135 -8.43 -0.49 -11.36
C PHE A 135 -9.01 -0.95 -10.03
N THR A 136 -8.26 -1.77 -9.33
CA THR A 136 -8.40 -2.05 -7.89
C THR A 136 -7.26 -1.40 -7.14
N CYS A 137 -7.51 -0.97 -5.89
CA CYS A 137 -6.57 -0.14 -5.15
C CYS A 137 -5.67 -0.91 -4.18
N ALA A 138 -4.59 -0.24 -3.77
CA ALA A 138 -3.76 -0.60 -2.63
C ALA A 138 -4.08 0.30 -1.45
N GLU A 139 -4.21 -0.28 -0.24
CA GLU A 139 -4.44 0.43 1.03
C GLU A 139 -3.37 0.07 2.07
N GLU A 140 -3.00 1.01 2.94
CA GLU A 140 -2.23 0.71 4.14
C GLU A 140 -3.20 0.39 5.29
N VAL A 141 -3.16 -0.85 5.77
CA VAL A 141 -4.03 -1.32 6.85
C VAL A 141 -3.46 -0.83 8.18
N LEU A 142 -3.75 0.43 8.53
CA LEU A 142 -3.38 1.00 9.82
C LEU A 142 -4.24 0.43 10.94
N TYR A 143 -5.54 0.28 10.66
CA TYR A 143 -6.50 -0.38 11.54
C TYR A 143 -6.94 -1.69 10.88
N PRO A 144 -6.59 -2.86 11.45
CA PRO A 144 -6.93 -4.16 10.84
C PRO A 144 -8.43 -4.34 10.54
N GLU A 145 -9.31 -3.73 11.35
CA GLU A 145 -10.76 -3.78 11.15
C GLU A 145 -11.23 -3.14 9.85
N ILE A 146 -10.53 -2.12 9.33
CA ILE A 146 -10.96 -1.41 8.13
C ILE A 146 -10.92 -2.27 6.87
N PHE A 147 -10.01 -3.24 6.81
CA PHE A 147 -9.93 -4.18 5.70
C PHE A 147 -11.25 -4.89 5.45
N ARG A 148 -12.02 -5.19 6.51
CA ARG A 148 -13.30 -5.89 6.39
C ARG A 148 -14.36 -5.10 5.61
N TYR A 149 -14.30 -3.77 5.65
CA TYR A 149 -15.22 -2.87 4.92
C TYR A 149 -14.86 -2.73 3.44
N LEU A 150 -13.64 -3.11 3.05
CA LEU A 150 -13.08 -2.93 1.70
C LEU A 150 -12.60 -4.25 1.08
N SER A 151 -12.81 -5.40 1.73
CA SER A 151 -12.23 -6.69 1.31
C SER A 151 -12.68 -7.15 -0.08
N ASP A 152 -13.85 -6.70 -0.53
CA ASP A 152 -14.41 -6.96 -1.86
C ASP A 152 -13.96 -5.94 -2.94
N LEU A 153 -13.10 -4.97 -2.59
CA LEU A 153 -12.67 -3.87 -3.46
C LEU A 153 -11.14 -3.78 -3.59
N LEU A 154 -10.39 -4.09 -2.53
CA LEU A 154 -8.92 -3.98 -2.51
C LEU A 154 -8.26 -5.22 -3.11
N SER A 155 -7.16 -5.03 -3.85
CA SER A 155 -6.31 -6.12 -4.38
C SER A 155 -4.90 -6.13 -3.83
N TYR A 156 -4.55 -5.17 -2.98
CA TYR A 156 -3.25 -5.09 -2.32
C TYR A 156 -3.39 -4.40 -0.97
N ALA A 157 -2.72 -4.90 0.03
CA ALA A 157 -2.64 -4.28 1.34
C ALA A 157 -1.18 -4.12 1.79
N ALA A 158 -0.92 -3.10 2.59
CA ALA A 158 0.39 -2.90 3.22
C ALA A 158 0.24 -2.78 4.74
N VAL A 159 1.18 -3.36 5.48
CA VAL A 159 1.35 -3.13 6.92
C VAL A 159 2.46 -2.11 7.12
N GLY A 160 2.15 -1.02 7.80
CA GLY A 160 3.06 0.10 8.01
C GLY A 160 4.26 -0.23 8.88
N ALA A 161 5.33 0.57 8.74
CA ALA A 161 6.59 0.38 9.48
C ALA A 161 6.47 0.48 11.01
N ARG A 162 5.42 1.15 11.51
CA ARG A 162 5.14 1.24 12.96
C ARG A 162 4.25 0.10 13.46
N SER A 163 3.57 -0.59 12.55
CA SER A 163 2.61 -1.65 12.85
C SER A 163 3.16 -3.06 12.59
N VAL A 164 4.27 -3.19 11.86
CA VAL A 164 4.82 -4.50 11.45
C VAL A 164 5.29 -5.36 12.62
N GLU A 165 5.58 -4.75 13.76
CA GLU A 165 5.96 -5.46 14.99
C GLU A 165 4.74 -5.90 15.82
N ASP A 166 3.58 -5.30 15.56
CA ASP A 166 2.35 -5.62 16.29
C ASP A 166 1.80 -6.98 15.88
N GLN A 167 1.56 -7.82 16.89
CA GLN A 167 1.10 -9.20 16.69
C GLN A 167 -0.26 -9.26 16.00
N PHE A 168 -1.17 -8.33 16.33
CA PHE A 168 -2.51 -8.35 15.77
C PHE A 168 -2.50 -8.06 14.24
N HIS A 169 -1.64 -7.15 13.78
CA HIS A 169 -1.46 -6.89 12.35
C HIS A 169 -0.92 -8.12 11.61
N ARG A 170 0.04 -8.86 12.21
CA ARG A 170 0.59 -10.10 11.64
C ARG A 170 -0.47 -11.20 11.54
N MET A 171 -1.28 -11.36 12.60
CA MET A 171 -2.38 -12.34 12.64
C MET A 171 -3.45 -12.01 11.60
N ILE A 172 -3.87 -10.75 11.47
CA ILE A 172 -4.83 -10.33 10.43
C ILE A 172 -4.25 -10.54 9.03
N ALA A 173 -2.98 -10.19 8.81
CA ALA A 173 -2.32 -10.40 7.51
C ALA A 173 -2.33 -11.88 7.08
N SER A 174 -2.27 -12.82 8.05
CA SER A 174 -2.36 -14.26 7.77
C SER A 174 -3.76 -14.73 7.34
N GLY A 175 -4.79 -13.93 7.61
CA GLY A 175 -6.19 -14.24 7.26
C GLY A 175 -6.72 -13.47 6.04
N VAL A 176 -5.91 -12.57 5.48
CA VAL A 176 -6.29 -11.74 4.33
C VAL A 176 -6.08 -12.50 3.02
N GLY A 177 -7.07 -12.49 2.14
CA GLY A 177 -7.06 -13.25 0.88
C GLY A 177 -6.38 -12.55 -0.31
N ILE A 178 -5.71 -11.41 -0.07
CA ILE A 178 -4.95 -10.65 -1.08
C ILE A 178 -3.49 -10.49 -0.64
N PRO A 179 -2.56 -10.10 -1.54
CA PRO A 179 -1.18 -9.82 -1.18
C PRO A 179 -1.06 -8.76 -0.09
N VAL A 180 -0.20 -9.03 0.90
CA VAL A 180 0.10 -8.10 1.99
C VAL A 180 1.60 -7.81 2.03
N GLY A 181 1.96 -6.56 1.78
CA GLY A 181 3.33 -6.08 1.89
C GLY A 181 3.67 -5.67 3.33
N MET A 182 4.69 -6.32 3.93
CA MET A 182 5.21 -6.00 5.26
C MET A 182 6.34 -4.99 5.12
N LYS A 183 6.13 -3.75 5.55
CA LYS A 183 7.20 -2.73 5.53
C LYS A 183 8.27 -3.08 6.57
N ASN A 184 9.55 -2.89 6.25
CA ASN A 184 10.56 -2.95 7.29
C ASN A 184 10.26 -1.89 8.37
N PRO A 185 10.54 -2.18 9.67
CA PRO A 185 10.33 -1.22 10.73
C PRO A 185 11.17 0.05 10.55
N THR A 186 10.83 1.11 11.26
CA THR A 186 11.55 2.39 11.19
C THR A 186 13.00 2.29 11.61
N SER A 187 13.36 1.31 12.44
CA SER A 187 14.74 0.96 12.83
C SER A 187 15.58 0.33 11.72
N GLY A 188 14.94 -0.20 10.68
CA GLY A 188 15.61 -0.90 9.58
C GLY A 188 15.91 -2.38 9.82
N ASP A 189 15.43 -2.97 10.90
CA ASP A 189 15.66 -4.37 11.21
C ASP A 189 14.93 -5.29 10.22
N ILE A 190 15.70 -5.89 9.32
CA ILE A 190 15.21 -6.81 8.30
C ILE A 190 14.74 -8.13 8.92
N SER A 191 15.30 -8.56 10.05
CA SER A 191 14.88 -9.79 10.71
C SER A 191 13.45 -9.67 11.25
N VAL A 192 13.09 -8.52 11.79
CA VAL A 192 11.73 -8.21 12.24
C VAL A 192 10.74 -8.25 11.06
N MET A 193 11.10 -7.66 9.93
CA MET A 193 10.28 -7.72 8.72
C MET A 193 10.08 -9.17 8.22
N LEU A 194 11.15 -9.96 8.16
CA LEU A 194 11.07 -11.35 7.73
C LEU A 194 10.27 -12.21 8.71
N ASN A 195 10.41 -11.98 10.04
CA ASN A 195 9.57 -12.63 11.04
C ASN A 195 8.09 -12.29 10.88
N SER A 196 7.77 -11.05 10.48
CA SER A 196 6.38 -10.65 10.24
C SER A 196 5.79 -11.29 8.98
N ILE A 197 6.59 -11.47 7.94
CA ILE A 197 6.20 -12.22 6.73
C ILE A 197 5.94 -13.69 7.08
N GLU A 198 6.86 -14.31 7.81
CA GLU A 198 6.73 -15.69 8.25
C GLU A 198 5.47 -15.92 9.10
N ALA A 199 5.22 -15.03 10.07
CA ALA A 199 4.00 -15.08 10.88
C ALA A 199 2.73 -14.91 10.04
N ALA A 200 2.75 -14.06 9.01
CA ALA A 200 1.62 -13.87 8.11
C ALA A 200 1.42 -15.05 7.14
N GLN A 201 2.48 -15.79 6.79
CA GLN A 201 2.36 -16.97 5.94
C GLN A 201 1.88 -18.23 6.69
N HIS A 202 1.99 -18.25 8.02
CA HIS A 202 1.50 -19.37 8.83
C HIS A 202 0.05 -19.19 9.27
N THR A 203 -0.58 -20.33 9.60
CA THR A 203 -1.89 -20.35 10.27
C THR A 203 -1.76 -19.77 11.68
N GLN A 204 -2.75 -18.98 12.11
CA GLN A 204 -2.80 -18.33 13.42
C GLN A 204 -4.15 -18.58 14.08
N ASP A 205 -4.12 -18.96 15.37
CA ASP A 205 -5.32 -19.07 16.19
C ASP A 205 -5.36 -17.89 17.16
N PHE A 206 -6.46 -17.10 17.17
CA PHE A 206 -6.56 -15.95 18.06
C PHE A 206 -8.00 -15.51 18.31
N LEU A 207 -8.16 -14.65 19.33
CA LEU A 207 -9.42 -14.02 19.63
C LEU A 207 -9.70 -12.86 18.66
N PHE A 208 -10.79 -12.95 17.90
CA PHE A 208 -11.21 -11.89 16.99
C PHE A 208 -12.72 -11.61 17.14
N ARG A 209 -13.08 -10.41 17.64
CA ARG A 209 -14.45 -9.96 17.81
C ARG A 209 -15.35 -10.93 18.61
N GLY A 210 -14.81 -11.51 19.67
CA GLY A 210 -15.52 -12.46 20.53
C GLY A 210 -15.56 -13.90 19.98
N TRP A 211 -14.84 -14.18 18.90
CA TRP A 211 -14.68 -15.51 18.32
C TRP A 211 -13.25 -16.02 18.46
N GLU A 212 -13.09 -17.29 18.71
CA GLU A 212 -11.84 -17.99 18.42
C GLU A 212 -11.80 -18.26 16.92
N VAL A 213 -10.80 -17.71 16.23
CA VAL A 213 -10.64 -17.83 14.77
C VAL A 213 -9.33 -18.50 14.43
N ARG A 214 -9.33 -19.26 13.32
CA ARG A 214 -8.14 -19.80 12.69
C ARG A 214 -7.96 -19.26 11.29
N THR A 215 -6.81 -18.64 11.01
CA THR A 215 -6.45 -18.19 9.67
C THR A 215 -5.86 -19.34 8.84
N LYS A 216 -5.72 -19.14 7.53
CA LYS A 216 -5.16 -20.15 6.62
C LYS A 216 -3.69 -19.92 6.29
N GLY A 217 -3.12 -18.80 6.74
CA GLY A 217 -1.85 -18.30 6.25
C GLY A 217 -1.99 -17.61 4.89
N ASN A 218 -1.17 -16.59 4.66
CA ASN A 218 -1.17 -15.81 3.43
C ASN A 218 0.18 -16.00 2.69
N PRO A 219 0.29 -16.93 1.73
CA PRO A 219 1.54 -17.19 1.03
C PRO A 219 2.03 -16.03 0.18
N LEU A 220 1.20 -15.00 -0.05
CA LEU A 220 1.54 -13.78 -0.78
C LEU A 220 2.00 -12.63 0.12
N ALA A 221 2.17 -12.87 1.43
CA ALA A 221 2.81 -11.91 2.32
C ALA A 221 4.28 -11.75 1.93
N HIS A 222 4.73 -10.50 1.74
CA HIS A 222 6.04 -10.18 1.15
C HIS A 222 6.62 -8.90 1.73
N ALA A 223 7.88 -8.58 1.38
CA ALA A 223 8.61 -7.44 1.91
C ALA A 223 8.28 -6.12 1.18
N ILE A 224 8.25 -5.01 1.94
CA ILE A 224 8.35 -3.66 1.40
C ILE A 224 9.56 -2.97 2.03
N LEU A 225 10.55 -2.58 1.21
CA LEU A 225 11.71 -1.81 1.64
C LEU A 225 11.42 -0.31 1.52
N ARG A 226 11.42 0.40 2.66
CA ARG A 226 11.10 1.82 2.73
C ARG A 226 12.25 2.72 3.24
N GLY A 227 13.48 2.15 3.38
CA GLY A 227 14.55 2.76 4.12
C GLY A 227 14.30 2.74 5.64
N TYR A 228 15.19 3.34 6.39
CA TYR A 228 15.11 3.40 7.86
C TYR A 228 15.70 4.71 8.39
N VAL A 229 15.55 4.93 9.68
CA VAL A 229 16.17 6.05 10.38
C VAL A 229 17.18 5.47 11.38
N ASP A 230 18.43 5.92 11.28
CA ASP A 230 19.48 5.47 12.18
C ASP A 230 19.34 6.10 13.60
N SER A 231 20.20 5.70 14.52
CA SER A 231 20.19 6.20 15.90
C SER A 231 20.50 7.70 16.03
N PHE A 232 20.99 8.33 14.97
CA PHE A 232 21.30 9.77 14.90
C PHE A 232 20.19 10.57 14.20
N GLY A 233 19.11 9.90 13.75
CA GLY A 233 17.98 10.55 13.07
C GLY A 233 18.18 10.72 11.56
N ASN A 234 19.24 10.14 10.96
CA ASN A 234 19.45 10.22 9.52
C ASN A 234 18.60 9.20 8.76
N SER A 235 18.06 9.62 7.61
CA SER A 235 17.41 8.70 6.68
C SER A 235 18.45 7.87 5.94
N MET A 236 18.32 6.56 6.05
CA MET A 236 19.22 5.56 5.45
C MET A 236 18.46 4.75 4.41
N PRO A 237 18.90 4.73 3.15
CA PRO A 237 18.28 3.91 2.11
C PRO A 237 18.61 2.42 2.29
N ASN A 238 17.70 1.55 1.80
CA ASN A 238 17.90 0.10 1.81
C ASN A 238 17.49 -0.59 0.50
N TYR A 239 17.56 0.15 -0.64
CA TYR A 239 17.21 -0.32 -1.98
C TYR A 239 18.44 -0.57 -2.89
N HIS A 240 19.64 -0.27 -2.43
CA HIS A 240 20.85 -0.46 -3.23
C HIS A 240 21.10 -1.94 -3.53
N TYR A 241 21.89 -2.20 -4.57
CA TYR A 241 22.21 -3.55 -5.05
C TYR A 241 22.59 -4.51 -3.90
N GLU A 242 23.49 -4.07 -3.03
CA GLU A 242 23.99 -4.88 -1.92
C GLU A 242 22.91 -5.15 -0.85
N ASN A 243 21.99 -4.21 -0.65
CA ASN A 243 20.85 -4.42 0.25
C ASN A 243 19.90 -5.47 -0.31
N LEU A 244 19.63 -5.41 -1.62
CA LEU A 244 18.73 -6.36 -2.30
C LEU A 244 19.35 -7.76 -2.33
N GLN A 245 20.66 -7.89 -2.59
CA GLN A 245 21.37 -9.17 -2.53
C GLN A 245 21.33 -9.79 -1.13
N ARG A 246 21.64 -9.00 -0.09
CA ARG A 246 21.55 -9.48 1.30
C ARG A 246 20.15 -9.93 1.66
N LEU A 247 19.12 -9.23 1.17
CA LEU A 247 17.74 -9.62 1.41
C LEU A 247 17.39 -10.91 0.68
N TYR A 248 17.84 -11.09 -0.56
CA TYR A 248 17.66 -12.35 -1.30
C TYR A 248 18.26 -13.53 -0.53
N GLU A 249 19.51 -13.41 -0.05
CA GLU A 249 20.17 -14.42 0.77
C GLU A 249 19.42 -14.69 2.09
N ALA A 250 18.88 -13.63 2.72
CA ALA A 250 18.13 -13.74 3.96
C ALA A 250 16.79 -14.47 3.76
N TYR A 251 16.11 -14.23 2.64
CA TYR A 251 14.93 -14.99 2.24
C TYR A 251 15.26 -16.47 2.01
N GLY A 252 16.35 -16.76 1.30
CA GLY A 252 16.77 -18.13 0.99
C GLY A 252 17.15 -18.98 2.21
N LYS A 253 17.39 -18.34 3.37
CA LYS A 253 17.64 -19.04 4.65
C LYS A 253 16.36 -19.40 5.42
N ARG A 254 15.18 -19.05 4.89
CA ARG A 254 13.88 -19.26 5.52
C ARG A 254 12.97 -20.04 4.60
N GLU A 255 12.06 -20.80 5.17
CA GLU A 255 11.05 -21.56 4.44
C GLU A 255 9.83 -20.65 4.14
N LEU A 256 10.06 -19.56 3.35
CA LEU A 256 9.03 -18.62 2.96
C LEU A 256 8.54 -18.91 1.54
N SER A 257 7.22 -18.84 1.37
CA SER A 257 6.58 -18.97 0.05
C SER A 257 6.82 -17.68 -0.77
N TYR A 258 7.10 -17.85 -2.06
CA TYR A 258 7.14 -16.77 -3.05
C TYR A 258 7.90 -15.52 -2.61
N PRO A 259 9.23 -15.61 -2.41
CA PRO A 259 10.04 -14.44 -2.04
C PRO A 259 9.83 -13.28 -3.00
N ALA A 260 9.34 -12.16 -2.46
CA ALA A 260 9.03 -10.97 -3.24
C ALA A 260 9.33 -9.69 -2.44
N VAL A 261 9.71 -8.64 -3.16
CA VAL A 261 10.00 -7.32 -2.60
C VAL A 261 9.37 -6.24 -3.47
N ILE A 262 8.70 -5.31 -2.82
CA ILE A 262 8.33 -4.01 -3.38
C ILE A 262 9.28 -2.97 -2.78
N VAL A 263 9.91 -2.13 -3.59
CA VAL A 263 10.74 -1.04 -3.10
C VAL A 263 9.90 0.24 -3.07
N ASP A 264 9.73 0.78 -1.87
CA ASP A 264 9.12 2.09 -1.66
C ASP A 264 10.18 3.17 -1.95
N ALA A 265 10.03 3.88 -3.06
CA ALA A 265 10.99 4.86 -3.54
C ALA A 265 10.96 6.19 -2.75
N ASN A 266 9.97 6.38 -1.86
CA ASN A 266 9.89 7.55 -1.00
C ASN A 266 10.39 7.26 0.43
N HIS A 267 9.78 7.84 1.43
CA HIS A 267 10.08 7.72 2.86
C HIS A 267 11.59 7.91 3.16
N ALA A 268 12.22 7.01 3.91
CA ALA A 268 13.63 7.13 4.24
C ALA A 268 14.55 6.75 3.08
N ASN A 269 14.07 6.01 2.06
CA ASN A 269 14.84 5.73 0.85
C ASN A 269 15.17 7.01 0.07
N SER A 270 14.27 8.00 0.04
CA SER A 270 14.49 9.31 -0.59
C SER A 270 14.84 10.41 0.42
N GLY A 271 14.82 10.11 1.72
CA GLY A 271 14.84 11.15 2.77
C GLY A 271 13.65 12.12 2.65
N LYS A 272 12.51 11.65 2.14
CA LYS A 272 11.29 12.43 1.83
C LYS A 272 11.48 13.51 0.78
N LYS A 273 12.53 13.43 -0.02
CA LYS A 273 12.75 14.29 -1.19
C LYS A 273 12.05 13.66 -2.38
N TYR A 274 10.83 14.09 -2.68
CA TYR A 274 9.95 13.43 -3.65
C TYR A 274 10.55 13.30 -5.06
N LEU A 275 11.42 14.21 -5.48
CA LEU A 275 12.10 14.14 -6.78
C LEU A 275 13.12 13.00 -6.87
N GLU A 276 13.67 12.54 -5.74
CA GLU A 276 14.61 11.41 -5.70
C GLU A 276 13.94 10.09 -6.09
N GLN A 277 12.62 9.98 -5.98
CA GLN A 277 11.90 8.79 -6.40
C GLN A 277 12.19 8.40 -7.85
N ILE A 278 12.42 9.38 -8.73
CA ILE A 278 12.77 9.16 -10.16
C ILE A 278 14.10 8.41 -10.28
N ARG A 279 15.12 8.87 -9.58
CA ARG A 279 16.43 8.23 -9.59
C ARG A 279 16.38 6.85 -8.96
N ILE A 280 15.74 6.73 -7.80
CA ILE A 280 15.61 5.47 -7.07
C ILE A 280 14.92 4.39 -7.92
N ALA A 281 13.85 4.74 -8.62
CA ALA A 281 13.14 3.82 -9.50
C ALA A 281 14.08 3.28 -10.60
N LYS A 282 14.87 4.15 -11.22
CA LYS A 282 15.86 3.77 -12.25
C LYS A 282 16.98 2.90 -11.69
N ASP A 283 17.50 3.22 -10.51
CA ASP A 283 18.55 2.44 -9.83
C ASP A 283 18.06 1.01 -9.50
N VAL A 284 16.83 0.86 -9.03
CA VAL A 284 16.24 -0.46 -8.73
C VAL A 284 16.08 -1.28 -10.01
N ILE A 285 15.56 -0.70 -11.09
CA ILE A 285 15.43 -1.39 -12.38
C ILE A 285 16.83 -1.76 -12.93
N HIS A 286 17.80 -0.88 -12.79
CA HIS A 286 19.19 -1.16 -13.18
C HIS A 286 19.75 -2.37 -12.41
N SER A 287 19.55 -2.43 -11.10
CA SER A 287 19.97 -3.56 -10.27
C SER A 287 19.31 -4.87 -10.72
N ARG A 288 18.02 -4.85 -11.09
CA ARG A 288 17.31 -6.01 -11.64
C ARG A 288 17.90 -6.52 -12.97
N LYS A 289 18.40 -5.61 -13.82
CA LYS A 289 19.04 -5.99 -15.08
C LYS A 289 20.37 -6.70 -14.89
N HIS A 290 21.08 -6.41 -13.81
CA HIS A 290 22.42 -6.91 -13.57
C HIS A 290 22.49 -8.14 -12.66
N SER A 291 21.35 -8.58 -12.08
CA SER A 291 21.27 -9.76 -11.22
C SER A 291 19.96 -10.51 -11.44
N ALA A 292 20.09 -11.79 -11.79
CA ALA A 292 18.94 -12.68 -11.92
C ALA A 292 18.20 -12.86 -10.56
N ASP A 293 18.95 -12.93 -9.48
CA ASP A 293 18.43 -13.05 -8.11
C ASP A 293 17.60 -11.81 -7.73
N ILE A 294 18.12 -10.60 -8.01
CA ILE A 294 17.39 -9.35 -7.77
C ILE A 294 16.18 -9.27 -8.70
N LYS A 295 16.29 -9.71 -9.96
CA LYS A 295 15.16 -9.75 -10.89
C LYS A 295 14.05 -10.66 -10.39
N GLN A 296 14.42 -11.81 -9.84
CA GLN A 296 13.46 -12.74 -9.25
C GLN A 296 12.81 -12.18 -7.99
N LEU A 297 13.58 -11.51 -7.13
CA LEU A 297 13.13 -11.00 -5.84
C LEU A 297 12.28 -9.73 -5.95
N VAL A 298 12.77 -8.72 -6.70
CA VAL A 298 12.12 -7.41 -6.76
C VAL A 298 11.01 -7.41 -7.79
N LYS A 299 9.77 -7.46 -7.31
CA LYS A 299 8.55 -7.55 -8.14
C LYS A 299 7.97 -6.20 -8.50
N GLY A 300 8.35 -5.13 -7.82
CA GLY A 300 7.74 -3.83 -8.09
C GLY A 300 8.31 -2.67 -7.28
N LEU A 301 7.71 -1.51 -7.53
CA LEU A 301 7.98 -0.24 -6.84
C LEU A 301 6.70 0.33 -6.23
N MET A 302 6.88 1.11 -5.16
CA MET A 302 5.85 1.98 -4.61
C MET A 302 6.32 3.43 -4.72
N ILE A 303 5.47 4.30 -5.29
CA ILE A 303 5.77 5.71 -5.56
C ILE A 303 4.66 6.59 -5.00
N GLU A 304 5.03 7.63 -4.25
CA GLU A 304 4.11 8.67 -3.82
C GLU A 304 4.01 9.75 -4.89
N SER A 305 2.85 9.81 -5.54
CA SER A 305 2.55 10.68 -6.66
C SER A 305 1.14 11.22 -6.58
N TYR A 306 0.95 12.46 -7.02
CA TYR A 306 -0.38 13.07 -7.14
C TYR A 306 -0.45 13.95 -8.39
N ILE A 307 -1.45 14.86 -8.49
CA ILE A 307 -1.59 15.72 -9.66
C ILE A 307 -0.50 16.79 -9.67
N GLU A 308 -0.29 17.45 -8.50
CA GLU A 308 0.68 18.54 -8.34
C GLU A 308 1.90 18.10 -7.54
N ASP A 309 3.05 18.70 -7.82
CA ASP A 309 4.30 18.45 -7.10
C ASP A 309 4.27 18.93 -5.65
N GLY A 310 4.93 18.17 -4.78
CA GLY A 310 5.20 18.55 -3.41
C GLY A 310 4.01 18.34 -2.49
N ASN A 311 3.89 19.24 -1.50
CA ASN A 311 2.79 19.22 -0.53
C ASN A 311 2.37 20.64 -0.15
N GLN A 312 1.26 20.75 0.57
CA GLN A 312 0.65 22.00 1.00
C GLN A 312 0.05 21.86 2.40
N LYS A 313 -0.31 22.99 3.02
CA LYS A 313 -1.20 23.00 4.17
C LYS A 313 -2.65 22.82 3.69
N ILE A 314 -3.52 22.26 4.54
CA ILE A 314 -4.94 22.06 4.22
C ILE A 314 -5.57 23.38 3.76
N SER A 315 -5.28 24.49 4.44
CA SER A 315 -5.82 25.82 4.15
C SER A 315 -5.40 26.43 2.80
N GLU A 316 -4.44 25.83 2.07
CA GLU A 316 -4.00 26.35 0.77
C GLU A 316 -4.91 25.91 -0.38
N GLY A 317 -5.60 24.76 -0.26
CA GLY A 317 -6.67 24.32 -1.13
C GLY A 317 -6.30 24.05 -2.59
N THR A 318 -5.02 23.85 -2.93
CA THR A 318 -4.61 23.52 -4.30
C THR A 318 -5.09 22.13 -4.67
N TYR A 319 -5.91 22.03 -5.72
CA TYR A 319 -6.47 20.77 -6.20
C TYR A 319 -5.39 19.76 -6.58
N GLY A 320 -5.50 18.52 -6.06
CA GLY A 320 -4.57 17.43 -6.38
C GLY A 320 -3.14 17.61 -5.86
N LYS A 321 -2.94 18.47 -4.85
CA LYS A 321 -1.68 18.61 -4.14
C LYS A 321 -1.76 17.99 -2.76
N SER A 322 -0.77 17.16 -2.40
CA SER A 322 -0.77 16.43 -1.14
C SER A 322 -0.85 17.34 0.09
N ILE A 323 -1.70 17.00 1.05
CA ILE A 323 -1.79 17.67 2.37
C ILE A 323 -0.98 16.93 3.46
N THR A 324 -0.18 15.95 3.06
CA THR A 324 0.67 15.15 3.95
C THR A 324 2.12 15.16 3.45
N ASP A 325 2.76 14.03 3.21
CA ASP A 325 4.14 14.02 2.69
C ASP A 325 4.17 14.46 1.21
N PRO A 326 5.26 15.10 0.74
CA PRO A 326 5.35 15.62 -0.62
C PRO A 326 5.33 14.50 -1.67
N CYS A 327 4.56 14.70 -2.74
CA CYS A 327 4.37 13.75 -3.83
C CYS A 327 5.01 14.24 -5.12
N LEU A 328 5.35 13.30 -5.99
CA LEU A 328 5.75 13.56 -7.37
C LEU A 328 4.50 13.96 -8.19
N GLY A 329 4.56 15.09 -8.91
CA GLY A 329 3.46 15.56 -9.75
C GLY A 329 3.21 14.69 -10.98
N TRP A 330 2.03 14.85 -11.61
CA TRP A 330 1.57 14.00 -12.70
C TRP A 330 2.55 13.94 -13.88
N GLU A 331 2.97 15.08 -14.42
CA GLU A 331 3.84 15.11 -15.61
C GLU A 331 5.14 14.31 -15.42
N LYS A 332 5.73 14.42 -14.23
CA LYS A 332 6.95 13.68 -13.89
C LYS A 332 6.67 12.20 -13.69
N SER A 333 5.52 11.87 -13.11
CA SER A 333 5.11 10.49 -12.86
C SER A 333 4.78 9.77 -14.16
N GLU A 334 4.04 10.39 -15.07
CA GLU A 334 3.74 9.85 -16.38
C GLU A 334 5.03 9.56 -17.16
N ARG A 335 5.93 10.54 -17.23
CA ARG A 335 7.25 10.35 -17.88
C ARG A 335 8.04 9.23 -17.24
N LEU A 336 8.05 9.16 -15.89
CA LEU A 336 8.77 8.12 -15.18
C LEU A 336 8.22 6.73 -15.52
N ILE A 337 6.90 6.57 -15.64
CA ILE A 337 6.28 5.28 -16.00
C ILE A 337 6.73 4.83 -17.38
N TYR A 338 6.78 5.73 -18.37
CA TYR A 338 7.29 5.42 -19.71
C TYR A 338 8.79 5.09 -19.69
N ASP A 339 9.61 5.90 -19.00
CA ASP A 339 11.05 5.63 -18.84
C ASP A 339 11.27 4.24 -18.20
N MET A 340 10.47 3.87 -17.20
CA MET A 340 10.53 2.55 -16.57
C MET A 340 10.15 1.43 -17.53
N ALA A 341 9.10 1.63 -18.32
CA ALA A 341 8.68 0.64 -19.31
C ALA A 341 9.73 0.42 -20.42
N GLU A 342 10.46 1.45 -20.80
CA GLU A 342 11.59 1.33 -21.73
C GLU A 342 12.76 0.57 -21.10
N LEU A 343 12.98 0.77 -19.81
CA LEU A 343 14.07 0.13 -19.08
C LEU A 343 13.78 -1.32 -18.71
N LEU A 344 12.55 -1.76 -18.56
CA LEU A 344 12.12 -3.14 -18.29
C LEU A 344 12.09 -3.98 -19.57
#